data_cb477b344faca166366d7916d866ed73
#
_entry.id   cb477b344faca166366d7916d866ed73
#
_cell.length_a   1.000
_cell.length_b   1.000
_cell.length_c   1.000
_cell.angle_alpha   90.00
_cell.angle_beta   90.00
_cell.angle_gamma   90.00
#
_symmetry.space_group_name_H-M   'P 1'
#
loop_
_entity.id
_entity.type
_entity.pdbx_description
1 polymer ?
#
loop_
_entity_poly.entity_id
_entity_poly.type
_entity_poly.pdbx_seq_one_letter_code
_entity_poly.pdbx_strand_id
1 'polypeptide(L)'
;MHPNKEKVKLIAMPDVFEYKPPNLPVDVLYYDAHFVVVDKPSGLLSVPGKGEHLRDCLISRVQKIFPESLLVHRLDLETSGVMLFALTRHAQRHLGLQFEKRQIKKTYIARVWGEVSEKMGEVDLPLIVDWPNRPRQKVCHETGKMAYTEWRVLKKDRMSTRVRLKPTTGRSHQLRMHMLSIGHVILGDKLYADGEALHAAERLLLHAESIKFRHPEGGKGVIFKSACPF
;
A
#
# COMPACT_ATOMS: atom_id res chain seq x y z
N MET A 1 -51.25 15.21 -29.87
CA MET A 1 -50.09 15.61 -29.05
C MET A 1 -49.48 14.35 -28.46
N HIS A 2 -48.33 13.92 -28.97
CA HIS A 2 -47.59 12.75 -28.44
C HIS A 2 -46.56 13.22 -27.43
N PRO A 3 -46.44 12.61 -26.26
CA PRO A 3 -45.39 12.97 -25.30
C PRO A 3 -44.04 12.45 -25.76
N ASN A 4 -43.10 13.32 -25.62
CA ASN A 4 -41.68 13.23 -25.91
C ASN A 4 -41.04 12.04 -25.15
N LYS A 5 -40.46 11.09 -25.87
CA LYS A 5 -39.64 10.00 -25.26
C LYS A 5 -38.29 10.57 -24.94
N GLU A 6 -38.08 11.01 -23.70
CA GLU A 6 -36.73 11.29 -23.18
C GLU A 6 -35.90 10.02 -23.25
N LYS A 7 -34.80 10.10 -24.01
CA LYS A 7 -33.78 9.04 -24.07
C LYS A 7 -33.11 8.95 -22.70
N VAL A 8 -33.40 7.89 -21.96
CA VAL A 8 -32.65 7.49 -20.78
C VAL A 8 -31.21 7.25 -21.23
N LYS A 9 -30.28 8.16 -20.85
CA LYS A 9 -28.85 7.93 -20.99
C LYS A 9 -28.50 6.73 -20.12
N LEU A 10 -28.17 5.59 -20.75
CA LEU A 10 -27.48 4.50 -20.05
C LEU A 10 -26.19 5.08 -19.47
N ILE A 11 -26.15 5.21 -18.15
CA ILE A 11 -24.93 5.45 -17.40
C ILE A 11 -24.10 4.18 -17.60
N ALA A 12 -22.96 4.30 -18.28
CA ALA A 12 -22.01 3.21 -18.41
C ALA A 12 -21.71 2.68 -17.01
N MET A 13 -21.95 1.39 -16.78
CA MET A 13 -21.52 0.75 -15.54
C MET A 13 -20.01 0.93 -15.42
N PRO A 14 -19.50 1.32 -14.24
CA PRO A 14 -18.06 1.39 -14.04
C PRO A 14 -17.47 0.02 -14.36
N ASP A 15 -16.33 0.01 -15.07
CA ASP A 15 -15.60 -1.22 -15.41
C ASP A 15 -15.53 -2.12 -14.18
N VAL A 16 -16.06 -3.32 -14.31
CA VAL A 16 -16.03 -4.31 -13.23
C VAL A 16 -14.56 -4.60 -12.96
N PHE A 17 -14.06 -4.24 -11.77
CA PHE A 17 -12.69 -4.53 -11.37
C PHE A 17 -12.44 -6.04 -11.49
N GLU A 18 -11.67 -6.43 -12.50
CA GLU A 18 -11.27 -7.82 -12.71
C GLU A 18 -10.02 -8.11 -11.86
N TYR A 19 -10.17 -9.00 -10.87
CA TYR A 19 -9.06 -9.41 -10.03
C TYR A 19 -8.34 -10.61 -10.65
N LYS A 20 -7.09 -10.40 -11.08
CA LYS A 20 -6.20 -11.43 -11.62
C LYS A 20 -4.94 -11.49 -10.76
N PRO A 21 -4.95 -12.24 -9.63
CA PRO A 21 -3.79 -12.35 -8.77
C PRO A 21 -2.63 -13.05 -9.48
N PRO A 22 -1.38 -12.61 -9.24
CA PRO A 22 -0.22 -13.28 -9.83
C PRO A 22 -0.12 -14.71 -9.31
N ASN A 23 0.12 -15.66 -10.22
CA ASN A 23 0.34 -17.08 -9.88
C ASN A 23 1.81 -17.30 -9.49
N LEU A 24 2.20 -16.76 -8.33
CA LEU A 24 3.55 -16.87 -7.77
C LEU A 24 3.47 -17.55 -6.41
N PRO A 25 4.48 -18.37 -6.03
CA PRO A 25 4.59 -18.90 -4.67
C PRO A 25 4.76 -17.75 -3.66
N VAL A 26 4.51 -18.05 -2.38
CA VAL A 26 4.81 -17.10 -1.30
C VAL A 26 6.33 -17.06 -1.13
N ASP A 27 6.89 -15.86 -1.30
CA ASP A 27 8.32 -15.60 -1.04
C ASP A 27 8.51 -15.30 0.44
N VAL A 28 9.08 -16.27 1.18
CA VAL A 28 9.30 -16.18 2.63
C VAL A 28 10.71 -15.66 2.88
N LEU A 29 10.81 -14.43 3.38
CA LEU A 29 12.08 -13.77 3.71
C LEU A 29 12.65 -14.25 5.05
N TYR A 30 11.78 -14.58 6.01
CA TYR A 30 12.16 -15.05 7.34
C TYR A 30 10.96 -15.63 8.09
N TYR A 31 11.21 -16.60 8.96
CA TYR A 31 10.23 -17.04 9.96
C TYR A 31 10.91 -17.58 11.22
N ASP A 32 10.19 -17.55 12.33
CA ASP A 32 10.52 -18.19 13.59
C ASP A 32 9.24 -18.68 14.27
N ALA A 33 9.29 -19.01 15.56
CA ALA A 33 8.11 -19.47 16.33
C ALA A 33 7.05 -18.39 16.54
N HIS A 34 7.33 -17.11 16.29
CA HIS A 34 6.48 -15.97 16.64
C HIS A 34 5.87 -15.25 15.45
N PHE A 35 6.60 -15.17 14.34
CA PHE A 35 6.16 -14.43 13.15
C PHE A 35 6.80 -14.95 11.85
N VAL A 36 6.18 -14.60 10.75
CA VAL A 36 6.72 -14.79 9.40
C VAL A 36 6.74 -13.47 8.64
N VAL A 37 7.80 -13.22 7.89
CA VAL A 37 8.00 -12.08 7.01
C VAL A 37 8.06 -12.58 5.58
N VAL A 38 7.27 -11.99 4.70
CA VAL A 38 7.18 -12.37 3.30
C VAL A 38 7.37 -11.17 2.38
N ASP A 39 7.76 -11.41 1.15
CA ASP A 39 7.71 -10.42 0.07
C ASP A 39 6.39 -10.54 -0.70
N LYS A 40 5.54 -9.53 -0.58
CA LYS A 40 4.26 -9.50 -1.27
C LYS A 40 4.44 -9.04 -2.72
N PRO A 41 4.03 -9.81 -3.73
CA PRO A 41 4.02 -9.31 -5.10
C PRO A 41 2.98 -8.19 -5.28
N SER A 42 3.19 -7.32 -6.28
CA SER A 42 2.17 -6.40 -6.76
C SER A 42 1.00 -7.18 -7.37
N GLY A 43 -0.21 -6.64 -7.30
CA GLY A 43 -1.41 -7.27 -7.86
C GLY A 43 -2.03 -8.37 -6.99
N LEU A 44 -1.47 -8.67 -5.81
CA LEU A 44 -2.04 -9.63 -4.85
C LEU A 44 -2.69 -8.88 -3.68
N LEU A 45 -3.95 -9.18 -3.36
CA LEU A 45 -4.61 -8.68 -2.16
C LEU A 45 -3.87 -9.14 -0.89
N SER A 46 -3.79 -8.29 0.13
CA SER A 46 -3.23 -8.67 1.45
C SER A 46 -4.18 -9.57 2.24
N VAL A 47 -5.48 -9.32 2.11
CA VAL A 47 -6.59 -10.00 2.82
C VAL A 47 -7.74 -10.24 1.84
N PRO A 48 -8.66 -11.17 2.14
CA PRO A 48 -9.79 -11.43 1.25
C PRO A 48 -10.63 -10.16 1.04
N GLY A 49 -11.05 -9.94 -0.19
CA GLY A 49 -12.05 -8.94 -0.53
C GLY A 49 -13.49 -9.48 -0.33
N LYS A 50 -14.47 -8.66 -0.68
CA LYS A 50 -15.88 -9.05 -0.64
C LYS A 50 -16.24 -9.85 -1.90
N GLY A 51 -16.64 -11.09 -1.71
CA GLY A 51 -17.04 -12.04 -2.79
C GLY A 51 -16.00 -13.15 -3.01
N GLU A 52 -16.47 -14.25 -3.60
CA GLU A 52 -15.69 -15.48 -3.80
C GLU A 52 -14.44 -15.25 -4.67
N HIS A 53 -14.59 -14.48 -5.75
CA HIS A 53 -13.52 -14.16 -6.68
C HIS A 53 -12.37 -13.34 -6.07
N LEU A 54 -12.54 -12.76 -4.86
CA LEU A 54 -11.52 -11.99 -4.13
C LEU A 54 -10.93 -12.75 -2.93
N ARG A 55 -11.15 -14.08 -2.83
CA ARG A 55 -10.65 -14.88 -1.72
C ARG A 55 -9.17 -15.20 -1.81
N ASP A 56 -8.63 -15.36 -3.03
CA ASP A 56 -7.20 -15.59 -3.20
C ASP A 56 -6.43 -14.33 -2.82
N CYS A 57 -5.66 -14.41 -1.75
CA CYS A 57 -4.92 -13.28 -1.19
C CYS A 57 -3.70 -13.76 -0.42
N LEU A 58 -2.81 -12.83 -0.04
CA LEU A 58 -1.55 -13.19 0.59
C LEU A 58 -1.75 -13.97 1.89
N ILE A 59 -2.64 -13.54 2.80
CA ILE A 59 -2.85 -14.27 4.07
C ILE A 59 -3.36 -15.70 3.82
N SER A 60 -4.28 -15.91 2.86
CA SER A 60 -4.77 -17.26 2.56
C SER A 60 -3.69 -18.16 1.98
N ARG A 61 -2.75 -17.60 1.20
CA ARG A 61 -1.59 -18.33 0.68
C ARG A 61 -0.56 -18.62 1.78
N VAL A 62 -0.30 -17.65 2.66
CA VAL A 62 0.61 -17.83 3.82
C VAL A 62 0.05 -18.89 4.78
N GLN A 63 -1.25 -18.91 5.04
CA GLN A 63 -1.90 -19.91 5.89
C GLN A 63 -1.85 -21.35 5.36
N LYS A 64 -1.63 -21.55 4.07
CA LYS A 64 -1.36 -22.90 3.53
C LYS A 64 0.01 -23.44 3.96
N ILE A 65 0.96 -22.57 4.29
CA ILE A 65 2.32 -22.91 4.72
C ILE A 65 2.45 -22.80 6.25
N PHE A 66 1.88 -21.75 6.81
CA PHE A 66 1.86 -21.43 8.24
C PHE A 66 0.39 -21.26 8.70
N PRO A 67 -0.32 -22.35 9.04
CA PRO A 67 -1.76 -22.30 9.35
C PRO A 67 -2.15 -21.33 10.47
N GLU A 68 -1.24 -21.09 11.43
CA GLU A 68 -1.43 -20.20 12.58
C GLU A 68 -1.30 -18.71 12.24
N SER A 69 -1.04 -18.36 10.97
CA SER A 69 -0.76 -16.98 10.57
C SER A 69 -1.91 -16.03 10.85
N LEU A 70 -1.59 -14.93 11.53
CA LEU A 70 -2.50 -13.88 11.98
C LEU A 70 -2.08 -12.53 11.38
N LEU A 71 -3.06 -11.79 10.89
CA LEU A 71 -2.83 -10.46 10.32
C LEU A 71 -2.43 -9.46 11.40
N VAL A 72 -1.42 -8.63 11.10
CA VAL A 72 -0.99 -7.49 11.93
C VAL A 72 -1.02 -6.15 11.18
N HIS A 73 -0.81 -6.18 9.87
CA HIS A 73 -0.95 -5.01 8.97
C HIS A 73 -1.25 -5.44 7.54
N ARG A 74 -1.46 -4.48 6.66
CA ARG A 74 -1.71 -4.76 5.24
C ARG A 74 -1.00 -3.76 4.33
N LEU A 75 -0.74 -4.17 3.09
CA LEU A 75 -0.37 -3.33 1.96
C LEU A 75 -1.53 -3.25 0.98
N ASP A 76 -1.56 -2.21 0.16
CA ASP A 76 -2.53 -2.07 -0.93
C ASP A 76 -2.30 -3.17 -1.99
N LEU A 77 -3.30 -3.43 -2.82
CA LEU A 77 -3.27 -4.43 -3.89
C LEU A 77 -1.99 -4.33 -4.73
N GLU A 78 -1.72 -3.16 -5.29
CA GLU A 78 -0.61 -2.92 -6.22
C GLU A 78 0.73 -2.65 -5.51
N THR A 79 0.73 -2.39 -4.20
CA THR A 79 1.97 -2.20 -3.43
C THR A 79 2.67 -3.53 -3.22
N SER A 80 3.93 -3.63 -3.62
CA SER A 80 4.80 -4.79 -3.37
C SER A 80 5.68 -4.61 -2.15
N GLY A 81 6.34 -5.68 -1.68
CA GLY A 81 7.38 -5.62 -0.66
C GLY A 81 7.02 -6.28 0.67
N VAL A 82 7.83 -5.97 1.67
CA VAL A 82 7.84 -6.65 2.97
C VAL A 82 6.49 -6.57 3.69
N MET A 83 5.95 -7.73 4.05
CA MET A 83 4.75 -7.87 4.87
C MET A 83 4.97 -8.88 5.99
N LEU A 84 4.42 -8.57 7.17
CA LEU A 84 4.62 -9.32 8.42
C LEU A 84 3.30 -9.95 8.88
N PHE A 85 3.34 -11.22 9.28
CA PHE A 85 2.24 -11.93 9.95
C PHE A 85 2.74 -12.49 11.29
N ALA A 86 1.90 -12.50 12.30
CA ALA A 86 2.19 -13.18 13.56
C ALA A 86 1.81 -14.66 13.44
N LEU A 87 2.52 -15.55 14.16
CA LEU A 87 2.24 -16.97 14.24
C LEU A 87 1.63 -17.37 15.58
N THR A 88 1.57 -16.45 16.55
CA THR A 88 0.93 -16.67 17.86
C THR A 88 0.05 -15.48 18.23
N ARG A 89 -0.96 -15.70 19.08
CA ARG A 89 -1.80 -14.63 19.65
C ARG A 89 -0.97 -13.62 20.47
N HIS A 90 0.05 -14.10 21.19
CA HIS A 90 0.98 -13.23 21.92
C HIS A 90 1.70 -12.29 20.96
N ALA A 91 2.32 -12.82 19.90
CA ALA A 91 3.02 -12.03 18.89
C ALA A 91 2.09 -11.05 18.17
N GLN A 92 0.86 -11.47 17.82
CA GLN A 92 -0.14 -10.59 17.20
C GLN A 92 -0.45 -9.38 18.08
N ARG A 93 -0.71 -9.59 19.37
CA ARG A 93 -0.97 -8.51 20.31
C ARG A 93 0.23 -7.58 20.47
N HIS A 94 1.42 -8.16 20.65
CA HIS A 94 2.65 -7.39 20.84
C HIS A 94 3.00 -6.52 19.61
N LEU A 95 2.90 -7.10 18.40
CA LEU A 95 3.12 -6.38 17.14
C LEU A 95 2.01 -5.35 16.89
N GLY A 96 0.75 -5.69 17.17
CA GLY A 96 -0.38 -4.77 17.08
C GLY A 96 -0.17 -3.51 17.94
N LEU A 97 0.29 -3.66 19.18
CA LEU A 97 0.63 -2.54 20.07
C LEU A 97 1.77 -1.69 19.51
N GLN A 98 2.78 -2.29 18.87
CA GLN A 98 3.85 -1.53 18.24
C GLN A 98 3.36 -0.73 17.02
N PHE A 99 2.42 -1.26 16.23
CA PHE A 99 1.76 -0.51 15.15
C PHE A 99 0.95 0.66 15.70
N GLU A 100 0.12 0.41 16.71
CA GLU A 100 -0.72 1.42 17.37
C GLU A 100 0.13 2.57 17.94
N LYS A 101 1.20 2.22 18.67
CA LYS A 101 2.15 3.18 19.27
C LYS A 101 3.14 3.78 18.28
N ARG A 102 3.03 3.49 16.96
CA ARG A 102 3.91 4.00 15.90
C ARG A 102 5.39 3.68 16.12
N GLN A 103 5.70 2.57 16.79
CA GLN A 103 7.06 2.12 17.08
C GLN A 103 7.67 1.35 15.91
N ILE A 104 6.84 0.77 15.04
CA ILE A 104 7.32 0.09 13.83
C ILE A 104 7.75 1.13 12.80
N LYS A 105 9.00 1.04 12.36
CA LYS A 105 9.54 1.89 11.30
C LYS A 105 9.42 1.18 9.96
N LYS A 106 8.84 1.86 9.00
CA LYS A 106 8.60 1.36 7.63
C LYS A 106 9.32 2.27 6.66
N THR A 107 9.96 1.68 5.68
CA THR A 107 10.58 2.42 4.57
C THR A 107 10.01 1.91 3.26
N TYR A 108 9.61 2.83 2.40
CA TYR A 108 9.12 2.53 1.08
C TYR A 108 9.99 3.22 0.03
N ILE A 109 10.07 2.63 -1.15
CA ILE A 109 10.61 3.25 -2.35
C ILE A 109 9.46 3.48 -3.31
N ALA A 110 9.44 4.65 -3.92
CA ALA A 110 8.51 4.97 -5.00
C ALA A 110 9.25 5.66 -6.16
N ARG A 111 8.67 5.56 -7.35
CA ARG A 111 9.00 6.46 -8.47
C ARG A 111 7.80 7.36 -8.70
N VAL A 112 8.04 8.65 -8.66
CA VAL A 112 7.01 9.68 -8.83
C VAL A 112 7.23 10.43 -10.12
N TRP A 113 6.15 10.98 -10.68
CA TRP A 113 6.16 11.76 -11.90
C TRP A 113 6.87 13.11 -11.70
N GLY A 114 7.67 13.49 -12.69
CA GLY A 114 8.36 14.76 -12.75
C GLY A 114 9.62 14.82 -11.85
N GLU A 115 10.26 15.96 -11.92
CA GLU A 115 11.45 16.27 -11.12
C GLU A 115 11.02 16.92 -9.80
N VAL A 116 11.30 16.26 -8.67
CA VAL A 116 11.12 16.84 -7.33
C VAL A 116 12.29 17.80 -7.08
N SER A 117 12.00 19.10 -6.91
CA SER A 117 13.01 20.15 -6.75
C SER A 117 13.81 19.99 -5.44
N GLU A 118 13.12 19.80 -4.35
CA GLU A 118 13.68 19.67 -3.01
C GLU A 118 14.35 18.31 -2.81
N LYS A 119 15.38 18.26 -1.97
CA LYS A 119 16.08 17.00 -1.65
C LYS A 119 15.32 16.13 -0.66
N MET A 120 14.52 16.73 0.22
CA MET A 120 13.71 16.06 1.23
C MET A 120 12.58 16.99 1.70
N GLY A 121 11.58 16.42 2.33
CA GLY A 121 10.47 17.14 2.93
C GLY A 121 9.56 16.20 3.71
N GLU A 122 8.42 16.74 4.10
CA GLU A 122 7.38 16.05 4.84
C GLU A 122 6.01 16.41 4.30
N VAL A 123 5.03 15.53 4.52
CA VAL A 123 3.62 15.78 4.23
C VAL A 123 2.83 15.40 5.47
N ASP A 124 2.13 16.38 6.05
CA ASP A 124 1.24 16.20 7.19
C ASP A 124 -0.17 16.62 6.79
N LEU A 125 -0.92 15.71 6.18
CA LEU A 125 -2.25 15.97 5.65
C LEU A 125 -3.23 14.90 6.11
N PRO A 126 -4.40 15.30 6.68
CA PRO A 126 -5.41 14.36 7.13
C PRO A 126 -6.16 13.71 5.96
N LEU A 127 -6.37 12.39 6.06
CA LEU A 127 -6.98 11.60 5.00
C LEU A 127 -8.29 10.97 5.43
N ILE A 128 -9.24 10.91 4.48
CA ILE A 128 -10.52 10.22 4.62
C ILE A 128 -10.87 9.51 3.31
N VAL A 129 -11.73 8.50 3.40
CA VAL A 129 -12.26 7.84 2.19
C VAL A 129 -13.09 8.80 1.36
N ASP A 130 -12.85 8.84 0.06
CA ASP A 130 -13.71 9.54 -0.90
C ASP A 130 -14.89 8.63 -1.28
N TRP A 131 -15.97 8.73 -0.50
CA TRP A 131 -17.11 7.81 -0.61
C TRP A 131 -17.68 7.66 -2.03
N PRO A 132 -17.90 8.75 -2.80
CA PRO A 132 -18.39 8.64 -4.18
C PRO A 132 -17.42 7.88 -5.10
N ASN A 133 -16.11 8.00 -4.85
CA ASN A 133 -15.05 7.46 -5.71
C ASN A 133 -14.27 6.31 -5.06
N ARG A 134 -14.91 5.52 -4.17
CA ARG A 134 -14.25 4.37 -3.53
C ARG A 134 -13.58 3.45 -4.54
N PRO A 135 -12.36 2.94 -4.26
CA PRO A 135 -11.63 2.95 -2.97
C PRO A 135 -10.72 4.16 -2.74
N ARG A 136 -10.84 5.23 -3.52
CA ARG A 136 -10.01 6.43 -3.39
C ARG A 136 -10.10 7.07 -2.00
N GLN A 137 -9.01 7.72 -1.61
CA GLN A 137 -8.93 8.60 -0.43
C GLN A 137 -8.81 10.04 -0.90
N LYS A 138 -9.11 10.99 -0.02
CA LYS A 138 -8.90 12.42 -0.23
C LYS A 138 -8.39 13.11 1.02
N VAL A 139 -7.77 14.26 0.84
CA VAL A 139 -7.41 15.16 1.95
C VAL A 139 -8.69 15.82 2.48
N CYS A 140 -8.87 15.83 3.79
CA CYS A 140 -10.00 16.48 4.44
C CYS A 140 -9.57 16.99 5.82
N HIS A 141 -9.47 18.31 5.96
CA HIS A 141 -9.02 18.93 7.19
C HIS A 141 -10.07 18.90 8.32
N GLU A 142 -11.35 18.77 7.98
CA GLU A 142 -12.44 18.77 8.96
C GLU A 142 -12.60 17.43 9.69
N THR A 143 -12.60 16.31 8.94
CA THR A 143 -12.94 14.99 9.47
C THR A 143 -11.92 13.90 9.12
N GLY A 144 -10.86 14.26 8.39
CA GLY A 144 -9.78 13.35 8.01
C GLY A 144 -8.95 12.91 9.21
N LYS A 145 -8.40 11.70 9.12
CA LYS A 145 -7.48 11.16 10.13
C LYS A 145 -6.07 11.60 9.83
N MET A 146 -5.40 12.22 10.80
CA MET A 146 -3.99 12.67 10.66
C MET A 146 -3.10 11.59 10.06
N ALA A 147 -2.31 12.01 9.07
CA ALA A 147 -1.36 11.15 8.38
C ALA A 147 -0.08 11.94 8.13
N TYR A 148 1.07 11.31 8.42
CA TYR A 148 2.37 11.95 8.33
C TYR A 148 3.37 11.07 7.59
N THR A 149 4.11 11.65 6.62
CA THR A 149 5.11 10.98 5.80
C THR A 149 6.32 11.90 5.59
N GLU A 150 7.50 11.43 5.98
CA GLU A 150 8.77 12.03 5.56
C GLU A 150 9.17 11.44 4.21
N TRP A 151 9.74 12.27 3.33
CA TRP A 151 10.26 11.80 2.06
C TRP A 151 11.66 12.37 1.76
N ARG A 152 12.42 11.62 0.95
CA ARG A 152 13.76 12.02 0.49
C ARG A 152 14.00 11.55 -0.93
N VAL A 153 14.51 12.44 -1.77
CA VAL A 153 14.97 12.12 -3.12
C VAL A 153 16.18 11.21 -3.06
N LEU A 154 16.15 10.12 -3.82
CA LEU A 154 17.27 9.18 -3.99
C LEU A 154 17.96 9.38 -5.32
N LYS A 155 17.19 9.55 -6.39
CA LYS A 155 17.70 9.74 -7.75
C LYS A 155 16.68 10.51 -8.58
N LYS A 156 17.13 11.40 -9.43
CA LYS A 156 16.34 12.09 -10.44
C LYS A 156 16.65 11.48 -11.80
N ASP A 157 15.63 11.19 -12.57
CA ASP A 157 15.70 10.82 -13.98
C ASP A 157 14.94 11.89 -14.79
N ARG A 158 15.05 11.87 -16.12
CA ARG A 158 14.50 12.92 -16.99
C ARG A 158 13.01 13.24 -16.77
N MET A 159 12.18 12.23 -16.47
CA MET A 159 10.72 12.39 -16.35
C MET A 159 10.17 11.89 -15.00
N SER A 160 11.04 11.45 -14.12
CA SER A 160 10.62 10.89 -12.84
C SER A 160 11.68 11.05 -11.77
N THR A 161 11.24 10.99 -10.52
CA THR A 161 12.14 11.01 -9.36
C THR A 161 11.92 9.74 -8.53
N ARG A 162 13.01 9.07 -8.16
CA ARG A 162 12.98 7.97 -7.20
C ARG A 162 13.08 8.55 -5.80
N VAL A 163 12.11 8.24 -4.95
CA VAL A 163 12.02 8.76 -3.59
C VAL A 163 11.94 7.65 -2.55
N ARG A 164 12.51 7.91 -1.37
CA ARG A 164 12.30 7.13 -0.17
C ARG A 164 11.24 7.78 0.68
N LEU A 165 10.25 6.99 1.13
CA LEU A 165 9.11 7.44 1.93
C LEU A 165 9.15 6.74 3.29
N LYS A 166 8.97 7.50 4.37
CA LYS A 166 8.95 6.99 5.75
C LYS A 166 7.66 7.43 6.44
N PRO A 167 6.56 6.67 6.31
CA PRO A 167 5.32 7.00 6.98
C PRO A 167 5.39 6.68 8.48
N THR A 168 5.04 7.63 9.34
CA THR A 168 4.84 7.40 10.78
C THR A 168 3.47 6.79 11.05
N THR A 169 2.46 7.16 10.27
CA THR A 169 1.09 6.61 10.30
C THR A 169 0.92 5.51 9.25
N GLY A 170 -0.30 4.95 9.13
CA GLY A 170 -0.60 3.90 8.17
C GLY A 170 -2.05 3.99 7.66
N ARG A 171 -2.45 5.14 7.09
CA ARG A 171 -3.77 5.31 6.49
C ARG A 171 -3.83 4.66 5.12
N SER A 172 -5.02 4.24 4.70
CA SER A 172 -5.22 3.71 3.35
C SER A 172 -4.73 4.70 2.31
N HIS A 173 -4.01 4.22 1.29
CA HIS A 173 -3.43 5.01 0.19
C HIS A 173 -2.58 6.22 0.63
N GLN A 174 -2.09 6.23 1.89
CA GLN A 174 -1.42 7.41 2.47
C GLN A 174 -0.29 7.93 1.58
N LEU A 175 0.67 7.08 1.21
CA LEU A 175 1.84 7.47 0.43
C LEU A 175 1.45 7.97 -0.96
N ARG A 176 0.44 7.36 -1.57
CA ARG A 176 -0.10 7.74 -2.88
C ARG A 176 -0.71 9.12 -2.84
N MET A 177 -1.59 9.38 -1.85
CA MET A 177 -2.22 10.68 -1.66
C MET A 177 -1.23 11.77 -1.27
N HIS A 178 -0.26 11.46 -0.40
CA HIS A 178 0.74 12.44 0.02
C HIS A 178 1.65 12.86 -1.14
N MET A 179 2.09 11.92 -1.97
CA MET A 179 2.89 12.28 -3.15
C MET A 179 2.07 13.04 -4.19
N LEU A 180 0.81 12.66 -4.40
CA LEU A 180 -0.12 13.42 -5.25
C LEU A 180 -0.31 14.86 -4.73
N SER A 181 -0.49 15.04 -3.42
CA SER A 181 -0.77 16.35 -2.83
C SER A 181 0.37 17.37 -2.97
N ILE A 182 1.59 16.90 -3.19
CA ILE A 182 2.75 17.76 -3.49
C ILE A 182 3.08 17.83 -5.00
N GLY A 183 2.15 17.39 -5.86
CA GLY A 183 2.29 17.48 -7.32
C GLY A 183 3.09 16.35 -7.98
N HIS A 184 3.46 15.30 -7.25
CA HIS A 184 4.30 14.22 -7.72
C HIS A 184 3.63 12.85 -7.59
N VAL A 185 2.62 12.57 -8.42
CA VAL A 185 1.90 11.29 -8.39
C VAL A 185 2.84 10.10 -8.63
N ILE A 186 2.58 8.98 -7.97
CA ILE A 186 3.38 7.76 -8.18
C ILE A 186 3.07 7.18 -9.55
N LEU A 187 4.09 6.76 -10.28
CA LEU A 187 3.96 6.20 -11.63
C LEU A 187 3.13 4.91 -11.61
N GLY A 188 2.28 4.74 -12.64
CA GLY A 188 1.44 3.57 -12.82
C GLY A 188 0.29 3.45 -11.80
N ASP A 189 -0.02 4.51 -11.06
CA ASP A 189 -1.12 4.53 -10.08
C ASP A 189 -2.48 4.63 -10.77
N LYS A 190 -3.15 3.50 -11.00
CA LYS A 190 -4.46 3.41 -11.67
C LYS A 190 -5.60 4.18 -11.00
N LEU A 191 -5.42 4.61 -9.74
CA LEU A 191 -6.44 5.37 -9.03
C LEU A 191 -6.19 6.87 -9.04
N TYR A 192 -4.93 7.32 -9.10
CA TYR A 192 -4.59 8.71 -8.86
C TYR A 192 -3.76 9.35 -9.99
N ALA A 193 -3.12 8.55 -10.86
CA ALA A 193 -2.40 9.05 -12.02
C ALA A 193 -3.30 9.05 -13.25
N ASP A 194 -2.98 9.93 -14.18
CA ASP A 194 -3.54 10.02 -15.53
C ASP A 194 -2.43 10.27 -16.57
N GLY A 195 -2.80 10.36 -17.84
CA GLY A 195 -1.91 10.69 -18.93
C GLY A 195 -0.58 9.92 -18.89
N GLU A 196 0.52 10.65 -19.06
CA GLU A 196 1.88 10.08 -19.13
C GLU A 196 2.30 9.40 -17.81
N ALA A 197 1.93 9.95 -16.65
CA ALA A 197 2.28 9.36 -15.36
C ALA A 197 1.65 7.98 -15.15
N LEU A 198 0.43 7.77 -15.65
CA LEU A 198 -0.24 6.47 -15.61
C LEU A 198 0.46 5.47 -16.55
N HIS A 199 0.77 5.87 -17.76
CA HIS A 199 1.33 4.99 -18.79
C HIS A 199 2.85 4.78 -18.68
N ALA A 200 3.54 5.54 -17.81
CA ALA A 200 4.97 5.40 -17.57
C ALA A 200 5.37 4.09 -16.87
N ALA A 201 4.40 3.33 -16.34
CA ALA A 201 4.64 2.03 -15.74
C ALA A 201 3.39 1.13 -15.83
N GLU A 202 3.60 -0.18 -15.98
CA GLU A 202 2.53 -1.18 -16.08
C GLU A 202 1.79 -1.39 -14.73
N ARG A 203 2.44 -1.03 -13.62
CA ARG A 203 1.92 -1.15 -12.25
C ARG A 203 2.30 0.04 -11.39
N LEU A 204 1.66 0.18 -10.25
CA LEU A 204 2.05 1.14 -9.22
C LEU A 204 3.52 0.92 -8.80
N LEU A 205 4.39 1.92 -9.01
CA LEU A 205 5.78 1.87 -8.58
C LEU A 205 5.94 2.32 -7.13
N LEU A 206 5.35 1.52 -6.22
CA LEU A 206 5.45 1.65 -4.76
C LEU A 206 5.82 0.31 -4.16
N HIS A 207 6.92 0.29 -3.38
CA HIS A 207 7.48 -0.92 -2.79
C HIS A 207 7.82 -0.71 -1.31
N ALA A 208 7.35 -1.59 -0.45
CA ALA A 208 7.70 -1.65 0.97
C ALA A 208 9.11 -2.26 1.12
N GLU A 209 10.15 -1.41 1.08
CA GLU A 209 11.56 -1.83 1.10
C GLU A 209 11.96 -2.47 2.41
N SER A 210 11.48 -1.94 3.55
CA SER A 210 11.87 -2.50 4.85
C SER A 210 10.86 -2.24 5.96
N ILE A 211 10.88 -3.14 6.94
CA ILE A 211 10.17 -3.03 8.21
C ILE A 211 11.13 -3.28 9.37
N LYS A 212 11.09 -2.40 10.39
CA LYS A 212 11.88 -2.53 11.63
C LYS A 212 10.95 -2.50 12.83
N PHE A 213 11.09 -3.46 13.72
CA PHE A 213 10.24 -3.61 14.93
C PHE A 213 11.03 -4.29 16.07
N ARG A 214 10.42 -4.38 17.27
CA ARG A 214 10.93 -5.18 18.37
C ARG A 214 10.35 -6.58 18.30
N HIS A 215 11.22 -7.59 18.39
CA HIS A 215 10.83 -9.00 18.41
C HIS A 215 9.83 -9.24 19.55
N PRO A 216 8.73 -9.98 19.31
CA PRO A 216 7.73 -10.29 20.36
C PRO A 216 8.30 -11.03 21.56
N GLU A 217 9.34 -11.82 21.36
CA GLU A 217 10.13 -12.48 22.39
C GLU A 217 11.41 -11.70 22.63
N GLY A 218 11.70 -11.35 23.89
CA GLY A 218 12.94 -10.68 24.30
C GLY A 218 13.14 -9.24 23.82
N GLY A 219 12.22 -8.67 23.02
CA GLY A 219 12.20 -7.24 22.66
C GLY A 219 13.39 -6.73 21.82
N LYS A 220 14.25 -7.62 21.28
CA LYS A 220 15.38 -7.26 20.40
C LYS A 220 14.90 -6.54 19.15
N GLY A 221 15.57 -5.46 18.76
CA GLY A 221 15.27 -4.77 17.49
C GLY A 221 15.68 -5.61 16.28
N VAL A 222 14.74 -5.85 15.37
CA VAL A 222 14.96 -6.60 14.12
C VAL A 222 14.55 -5.77 12.92
N ILE A 223 15.20 -6.01 11.78
CA ILE A 223 14.89 -5.35 10.50
C ILE A 223 14.89 -6.39 9.38
N PHE A 224 13.86 -6.34 8.54
CA PHE A 224 13.73 -7.16 7.33
C PHE A 224 13.62 -6.26 6.11
N LYS A 225 14.18 -6.73 4.99
CA LYS A 225 14.24 -5.95 3.74
C LYS A 225 13.85 -6.83 2.56
N SER A 226 13.24 -6.19 1.56
CA SER A 226 13.05 -6.73 0.22
C SER A 226 13.65 -5.75 -0.78
N ALA A 227 14.37 -6.26 -1.77
CA ALA A 227 14.96 -5.44 -2.81
C ALA A 227 13.88 -4.80 -3.68
N CYS A 228 13.95 -3.48 -3.87
CA CYS A 228 13.02 -2.79 -4.74
C CYS A 228 13.25 -3.19 -6.20
N PRO A 229 12.23 -3.73 -6.91
CA PRO A 229 12.39 -4.28 -8.27
C PRO A 229 12.41 -3.22 -9.39
N PHE A 230 12.43 -1.90 -9.07
CA PHE A 230 12.46 -0.81 -10.05
C PHE A 230 13.35 0.37 -9.65
#